data_b762eaf33b6aa2115374bc744f96271c
#
_entry.id   b762eaf33b6aa2115374bc744f96271c
#
_cell.length_a   1.000
_cell.length_b   1.000
_cell.length_c   1.000
_cell.angle_alpha   90.00
_cell.angle_beta   90.00
_cell.angle_gamma   90.00
#
_symmetry.space_group_name_H-M   'P 1'
#
loop_
_entity.id
_entity.type
_entity.pdbx_description
1 polymer ?
#
loop_
_entity_poly.entity_id
_entity_poly.type
_entity_poly.pdbx_seq_one_letter_code
_entity_poly.pdbx_strand_id
1 'polypeptide(L)'
;MAPLIETLGLEFGGTRTGNLVMASRIATIIAAAAVRSWVENGCAPDQWLVSVRDPHIARAVAAMRDAPGEPWTVETLARVARASRTVFAERFRELVGDSPSRYLATVRMEQAIELLRDTDASIGEVAHRLGYGSDVAFSRAFRRHTGVNPAAWRRGSGVRMPALSA
;
A
#
# COMPACT_ATOMS: atom_id res chain seq x y z
N MET A 1 28.82 2.67 3.47
CA MET A 1 28.37 1.75 2.37
C MET A 1 29.42 1.57 1.27
N ALA A 2 30.10 2.63 0.80
CA ALA A 2 31.13 2.52 -0.24
C ALA A 2 32.18 1.41 -0.01
N PRO A 3 32.84 1.30 1.16
CA PRO A 3 33.89 0.30 1.35
C PRO A 3 33.40 -1.16 1.28
N LEU A 4 32.14 -1.43 1.63
CA LEU A 4 31.55 -2.78 1.53
C LEU A 4 31.28 -3.18 0.07
N ILE A 5 30.91 -2.22 -0.76
CA ILE A 5 30.68 -2.44 -2.20
C ILE A 5 32.00 -2.71 -2.91
N GLU A 6 33.05 -1.96 -2.57
CA GLU A 6 34.41 -2.20 -3.09
C GLU A 6 34.93 -3.58 -2.68
N THR A 7 34.76 -3.96 -1.40
CA THR A 7 35.14 -5.28 -0.91
C THR A 7 34.40 -6.40 -1.64
N LEU A 8 33.08 -6.21 -1.89
CA LEU A 8 32.28 -7.16 -2.65
C LEU A 8 32.83 -7.34 -4.07
N GLY A 9 33.22 -6.23 -4.75
CA GLY A 9 33.82 -6.28 -6.09
C GLY A 9 35.14 -7.05 -6.13
N LEU A 10 35.97 -6.87 -5.14
CA LEU A 10 37.24 -7.60 -5.00
C LEU A 10 37.05 -9.11 -4.76
N GLU A 11 36.04 -9.48 -3.96
CA GLU A 11 35.71 -10.88 -3.68
C GLU A 11 35.10 -11.60 -4.88
N PHE A 12 34.29 -10.93 -5.71
CA PHE A 12 33.75 -11.50 -6.95
C PHE A 12 34.80 -11.68 -8.03
N GLY A 13 35.86 -10.86 -8.06
CA GLY A 13 36.96 -10.94 -9.01
C GLY A 13 38.08 -11.91 -8.61
N GLY A 14 38.06 -12.44 -7.40
CA GLY A 14 39.14 -13.27 -6.85
C GLY A 14 38.92 -14.79 -7.05
N THR A 15 40.01 -15.53 -7.12
CA THR A 15 40.01 -17.01 -7.24
C THR A 15 40.29 -17.72 -5.91
N ARG A 16 40.21 -17.01 -4.78
CA ARG A 16 40.50 -17.56 -3.45
C ARG A 16 39.40 -18.50 -2.96
N THR A 17 39.81 -19.56 -2.25
CA THR A 17 38.85 -20.46 -1.61
C THR A 17 37.96 -19.70 -0.61
N GLY A 18 36.66 -19.83 -0.72
CA GLY A 18 35.71 -19.15 0.16
C GLY A 18 35.15 -17.82 -0.37
N ASN A 19 35.63 -17.28 -1.50
CA ASN A 19 35.14 -16.02 -2.07
C ASN A 19 33.64 -15.98 -2.23
N LEU A 20 32.99 -17.04 -2.73
CA LEU A 20 31.54 -17.10 -2.91
C LEU A 20 30.79 -17.00 -1.59
N VAL A 21 31.31 -17.60 -0.51
CA VAL A 21 30.68 -17.53 0.82
C VAL A 21 30.81 -16.13 1.39
N MET A 22 31.99 -15.52 1.26
CA MET A 22 32.23 -14.15 1.72
C MET A 22 31.39 -13.13 0.92
N ALA A 23 31.42 -13.24 -0.41
CA ALA A 23 30.62 -12.40 -1.30
C ALA A 23 29.11 -12.48 -0.98
N SER A 24 28.58 -13.69 -0.74
CA SER A 24 27.19 -13.90 -0.35
C SER A 24 26.85 -13.22 0.98
N ARG A 25 27.72 -13.32 1.98
CA ARG A 25 27.52 -12.65 3.28
C ARG A 25 27.57 -11.13 3.18
N ILE A 26 28.53 -10.60 2.42
CA ILE A 26 28.63 -9.15 2.18
C ILE A 26 27.40 -8.65 1.41
N ALA A 27 26.97 -9.36 0.37
CA ALA A 27 25.75 -9.03 -0.38
C ALA A 27 24.51 -9.02 0.54
N THR A 28 24.38 -9.98 1.45
CA THR A 28 23.30 -10.03 2.42
C THR A 28 23.31 -8.82 3.35
N ILE A 29 24.49 -8.41 3.84
CA ILE A 29 24.61 -7.22 4.70
C ILE A 29 24.25 -5.95 3.94
N ILE A 30 24.71 -5.81 2.69
CA ILE A 30 24.39 -4.66 1.84
C ILE A 30 22.89 -4.61 1.57
N ALA A 31 22.27 -5.74 1.21
CA ALA A 31 20.84 -5.82 0.99
C ALA A 31 20.03 -5.44 2.25
N ALA A 32 20.41 -5.98 3.41
CA ALA A 32 19.77 -5.65 4.67
C ALA A 32 19.92 -4.15 5.02
N ALA A 33 21.08 -3.57 4.80
CA ALA A 33 21.34 -2.15 5.02
C ALA A 33 20.54 -1.25 4.04
N ALA A 34 20.44 -1.65 2.78
CA ALA A 34 19.66 -0.95 1.77
C ALA A 34 18.15 -0.97 2.11
N VAL A 35 17.62 -2.15 2.49
CA VAL A 35 16.22 -2.29 2.94
C VAL A 35 15.97 -1.43 4.17
N ARG A 36 16.85 -1.45 5.15
CA ARG A 36 16.74 -0.61 6.35
C ARG A 36 16.71 0.88 5.99
N SER A 37 17.66 1.33 5.18
CA SER A 37 17.72 2.72 4.72
C SER A 37 16.47 3.14 3.94
N TRP A 38 15.93 2.24 3.13
CA TRP A 38 14.70 2.46 2.37
C TRP A 38 13.49 2.65 3.30
N VAL A 39 13.40 1.84 4.36
CA VAL A 39 12.35 1.96 5.40
C VAL A 39 12.52 3.24 6.20
N GLU A 40 13.74 3.52 6.69
CA GLU A 40 14.05 4.68 7.54
C GLU A 40 13.85 6.02 6.81
N ASN A 41 14.05 6.04 5.49
CA ASN A 41 13.80 7.23 4.66
C ASN A 41 12.34 7.37 4.19
N GLY A 42 11.41 6.54 4.72
CA GLY A 42 10.00 6.62 4.37
C GLY A 42 9.67 6.24 2.93
N CYS A 43 10.59 5.59 2.20
CA CYS A 43 10.38 5.18 0.82
C CYS A 43 9.67 3.81 0.71
N ALA A 44 9.57 3.05 1.82
CA ALA A 44 8.89 1.77 1.83
C ALA A 44 7.38 1.96 1.78
N PRO A 45 6.65 1.28 0.89
CA PRO A 45 5.20 1.31 0.90
C PRO A 45 4.67 0.81 2.25
N ASP A 46 3.66 1.49 2.80
CA ASP A 46 3.05 1.13 4.10
C ASP A 46 2.63 -0.33 4.16
N GLN A 47 2.14 -0.88 3.05
CA GLN A 47 1.78 -2.29 2.91
C GLN A 47 2.93 -3.25 3.20
N TRP A 48 4.14 -2.92 2.74
CA TRP A 48 5.31 -3.77 2.95
C TRP A 48 5.67 -3.79 4.44
N LEU A 49 5.63 -2.65 5.10
CA LEU A 49 5.86 -2.55 6.56
C LEU A 49 4.85 -3.38 7.34
N VAL A 50 3.57 -3.31 6.97
CA VAL A 50 2.51 -4.13 7.59
C VAL A 50 2.77 -5.62 7.35
N SER A 51 3.18 -6.03 6.15
CA SER A 51 3.42 -7.45 5.82
C SER A 51 4.56 -8.07 6.60
N VAL A 52 5.59 -7.27 6.91
CA VAL A 52 6.74 -7.71 7.72
C VAL A 52 6.39 -7.78 9.21
N ARG A 53 5.54 -6.85 9.70
CA ARG A 53 5.20 -6.76 11.13
C ARG A 53 4.12 -7.75 11.56
N ASP A 54 3.08 -7.94 10.73
CA ASP A 54 1.99 -8.87 11.05
C ASP A 54 1.38 -9.46 9.76
N PRO A 55 1.70 -10.71 9.42
CA PRO A 55 1.16 -11.36 8.23
C PRO A 55 -0.37 -11.58 8.26
N HIS A 56 -0.99 -11.52 9.43
CA HIS A 56 -2.45 -11.61 9.57
C HIS A 56 -3.12 -10.32 9.13
N ILE A 57 -2.62 -9.18 9.58
CA ILE A 57 -3.11 -7.87 9.16
C ILE A 57 -2.79 -7.63 7.67
N ALA A 58 -1.61 -8.06 7.21
CA ALA A 58 -1.22 -7.97 5.80
C ALA A 58 -2.22 -8.66 4.87
N ARG A 59 -2.75 -9.86 5.24
CA ARG A 59 -3.78 -10.54 4.45
C ARG A 59 -5.06 -9.70 4.31
N ALA A 60 -5.50 -9.05 5.37
CA ALA A 60 -6.68 -8.20 5.32
C ALA A 60 -6.44 -6.93 4.47
N VAL A 61 -5.26 -6.34 4.56
CA VAL A 61 -4.84 -5.21 3.72
C VAL A 61 -4.81 -5.60 2.24
N ALA A 62 -4.22 -6.74 1.92
CA ALA A 62 -4.19 -7.28 0.55
C ALA A 62 -5.61 -7.52 0.02
N ALA A 63 -6.47 -8.19 0.78
CA ALA A 63 -7.85 -8.47 0.38
C ALA A 63 -8.65 -7.17 0.08
N MET A 64 -8.47 -6.12 0.88
CA MET A 64 -9.12 -4.83 0.63
C MET A 64 -8.60 -4.14 -0.64
N ARG A 65 -7.34 -4.31 -0.98
CA ARG A 65 -6.73 -3.73 -2.19
C ARG A 65 -7.07 -4.52 -3.45
N ASP A 66 -7.08 -5.84 -3.35
CA ASP A 66 -7.38 -6.74 -4.48
C ASP A 66 -8.86 -6.65 -4.89
N ALA A 67 -9.76 -6.49 -3.92
CA ALA A 67 -11.20 -6.44 -4.15
C ALA A 67 -11.87 -5.31 -3.33
N PRO A 68 -11.59 -4.02 -3.59
CA PRO A 68 -12.11 -2.91 -2.80
C PRO A 68 -13.62 -2.72 -2.93
N GLY A 69 -14.23 -3.18 -4.02
CA GLY A 69 -15.69 -3.13 -4.23
C GLY A 69 -16.49 -4.08 -3.35
N GLU A 70 -15.85 -5.10 -2.79
CA GLU A 70 -16.52 -6.07 -1.93
C GLU A 70 -17.07 -5.43 -0.64
N PRO A 71 -18.19 -5.96 -0.09
CA PRO A 71 -18.82 -5.42 1.11
C PRO A 71 -18.05 -5.80 2.38
N TRP A 72 -16.79 -5.39 2.46
CA TRP A 72 -15.94 -5.65 3.60
C TRP A 72 -16.51 -5.04 4.89
N THR A 73 -16.62 -5.87 5.91
CA THR A 73 -16.92 -5.48 7.28
C THR A 73 -15.73 -5.80 8.19
N VAL A 74 -15.68 -5.22 9.39
CA VAL A 74 -14.65 -5.57 10.38
C VAL A 74 -14.67 -7.08 10.69
N GLU A 75 -15.84 -7.70 10.66
CA GLU A 75 -16.00 -9.14 10.88
C GLU A 75 -15.44 -9.99 9.75
N THR A 76 -15.73 -9.63 8.50
CA THR A 76 -15.21 -10.38 7.34
C THR A 76 -13.70 -10.24 7.24
N LEU A 77 -13.16 -9.04 7.50
CA LEU A 77 -11.72 -8.79 7.53
C LEU A 77 -11.02 -9.49 8.69
N ALA A 78 -11.64 -9.55 9.88
CA ALA A 78 -11.11 -10.31 11.01
C ALA A 78 -11.01 -11.81 10.71
N ARG A 79 -12.00 -12.38 9.96
CA ARG A 79 -11.91 -13.77 9.48
C ARG A 79 -10.76 -13.98 8.51
N VAL A 80 -10.53 -13.06 7.56
CA VAL A 80 -9.39 -13.08 6.64
C VAL A 80 -8.07 -13.03 7.43
N ALA A 81 -8.00 -12.17 8.46
CA ALA A 81 -6.86 -12.05 9.34
C ALA A 81 -6.73 -13.22 10.34
N ARG A 82 -7.70 -14.15 10.41
CA ARG A 82 -7.75 -15.24 11.40
C ARG A 82 -7.64 -14.73 12.84
N ALA A 83 -8.34 -13.66 13.15
CA ALA A 83 -8.36 -13.01 14.47
C ALA A 83 -9.80 -12.75 14.93
N SER A 84 -9.99 -12.51 16.23
CA SER A 84 -11.27 -11.99 16.71
C SER A 84 -11.48 -10.54 16.24
N ARG A 85 -12.73 -10.10 16.16
CA ARG A 85 -13.10 -8.75 15.72
C ARG A 85 -12.35 -7.64 16.50
N THR A 86 -12.30 -7.78 17.83
CA THR A 86 -11.64 -6.80 18.70
C THR A 86 -10.14 -6.76 18.48
N VAL A 87 -9.47 -7.92 18.55
CA VAL A 87 -8.03 -8.04 18.31
C VAL A 87 -7.64 -7.55 16.94
N PHE A 88 -8.42 -7.87 15.91
CA PHE A 88 -8.18 -7.38 14.55
C PHE A 88 -8.25 -5.84 14.48
N ALA A 89 -9.31 -5.24 15.01
CA ALA A 89 -9.51 -3.78 14.93
C ALA A 89 -8.42 -3.00 15.66
N GLU A 90 -7.98 -3.49 16.83
CA GLU A 90 -6.89 -2.90 17.62
C GLU A 90 -5.56 -2.99 16.87
N ARG A 91 -5.14 -4.21 16.47
CA ARG A 91 -3.88 -4.42 15.74
C ARG A 91 -3.85 -3.70 14.39
N PHE A 92 -4.96 -3.68 13.68
CA PHE A 92 -5.06 -2.95 12.42
C PHE A 92 -4.78 -1.46 12.62
N ARG A 93 -5.39 -0.86 13.64
CA ARG A 93 -5.16 0.56 13.98
C ARG A 93 -3.72 0.84 14.42
N GLU A 94 -3.13 -0.04 15.22
CA GLU A 94 -1.74 0.09 15.66
C GLU A 94 -0.73 0.02 14.52
N LEU A 95 -0.97 -0.86 13.54
CA LEU A 95 -0.03 -1.12 12.45
C LEU A 95 -0.24 -0.22 11.23
N VAL A 96 -1.51 0.10 10.91
CA VAL A 96 -1.89 0.88 9.73
C VAL A 96 -2.10 2.37 10.05
N GLY A 97 -2.30 2.69 11.34
CA GLY A 97 -2.54 4.06 11.79
C GLY A 97 -3.99 4.54 11.63
N ASP A 98 -4.87 3.71 11.03
CA ASP A 98 -6.26 4.08 10.77
C ASP A 98 -7.23 2.91 11.02
N SER A 99 -8.52 3.19 11.07
CA SER A 99 -9.52 2.12 11.17
C SER A 99 -9.68 1.36 9.85
N PRO A 100 -10.05 0.05 9.88
CA PRO A 100 -10.24 -0.74 8.67
C PRO A 100 -11.22 -0.09 7.66
N SER A 101 -12.31 0.50 8.14
CA SER A 101 -13.31 1.14 7.30
C SER A 101 -12.77 2.41 6.62
N ARG A 102 -11.95 3.17 7.32
CA ARG A 102 -11.35 4.38 6.79
C ARG A 102 -10.25 4.08 5.79
N TYR A 103 -9.42 3.09 6.09
CA TYR A 103 -8.43 2.56 5.17
C TYR A 103 -9.09 2.06 3.86
N LEU A 104 -10.16 1.25 3.95
CA LEU A 104 -10.90 0.80 2.78
C LEU A 104 -11.45 1.98 1.95
N ALA A 105 -11.96 3.01 2.60
CA ALA A 105 -12.44 4.21 1.90
C ALA A 105 -11.30 4.91 1.14
N THR A 106 -10.11 4.99 1.71
CA THR A 106 -8.90 5.52 1.04
C THR A 106 -8.53 4.67 -0.17
N VAL A 107 -8.44 3.35 -0.02
CA VAL A 107 -8.14 2.42 -1.13
C VAL A 107 -9.15 2.55 -2.27
N ARG A 108 -10.45 2.66 -1.94
CA ARG A 108 -11.50 2.90 -2.95
C ARG A 108 -11.30 4.20 -3.70
N MET A 109 -10.87 5.27 -3.02
CA MET A 109 -10.63 6.57 -3.66
C MET A 109 -9.38 6.58 -4.53
N GLU A 110 -8.30 5.91 -4.10
CA GLU A 110 -7.09 5.71 -4.92
C GLU A 110 -7.44 5.00 -6.23
N GLN A 111 -8.16 3.88 -6.16
CA GLN A 111 -8.63 3.18 -7.36
C GLN A 111 -9.62 4.00 -8.20
N ALA A 112 -10.49 4.80 -7.56
CA ALA A 112 -11.40 5.68 -8.30
C ALA A 112 -10.63 6.68 -9.16
N ILE A 113 -9.55 7.25 -8.64
CA ILE A 113 -8.68 8.19 -9.35
C ILE A 113 -8.07 7.52 -10.60
N GLU A 114 -7.56 6.29 -10.45
CA GLU A 114 -7.00 5.51 -11.56
C GLU A 114 -8.06 5.18 -12.61
N LEU A 115 -9.21 4.63 -12.19
CA LEU A 115 -10.31 4.28 -13.08
C LEU A 115 -10.84 5.50 -13.86
N LEU A 116 -10.99 6.64 -13.19
CA LEU A 116 -11.48 7.87 -13.82
C LEU A 116 -10.46 8.48 -14.79
N ARG A 117 -9.17 8.24 -14.59
CA ARG A 117 -8.09 8.69 -15.46
C ARG A 117 -7.89 7.78 -16.67
N ASP A 118 -7.90 6.47 -16.46
CA ASP A 118 -7.38 5.49 -17.41
C ASP A 118 -8.50 4.77 -18.19
N THR A 119 -9.78 5.04 -17.87
CA THR A 119 -10.92 4.40 -18.54
C THR A 119 -12.03 5.39 -18.89
N ASP A 120 -12.87 5.02 -19.88
CA ASP A 120 -14.09 5.74 -20.26
C ASP A 120 -15.32 5.34 -19.43
N ALA A 121 -15.15 4.52 -18.38
CA ALA A 121 -16.24 4.08 -17.53
C ALA A 121 -17.02 5.27 -16.95
N SER A 122 -18.34 5.22 -16.93
CA SER A 122 -19.18 6.26 -16.36
C SER A 122 -18.91 6.40 -14.84
N ILE A 123 -19.27 7.55 -14.26
CA ILE A 123 -19.15 7.77 -12.82
C ILE A 123 -19.96 6.74 -12.03
N GLY A 124 -21.15 6.37 -12.54
CA GLY A 124 -21.98 5.32 -11.96
C GLY A 124 -21.34 3.94 -11.99
N GLU A 125 -20.72 3.56 -13.10
CA GLU A 125 -19.98 2.29 -13.20
C GLU A 125 -18.80 2.25 -12.23
N VAL A 126 -18.03 3.32 -12.12
CA VAL A 126 -16.92 3.42 -11.15
C VAL A 126 -17.46 3.33 -9.72
N ALA A 127 -18.54 4.04 -9.39
CA ALA A 127 -19.17 3.98 -8.07
C ALA A 127 -19.61 2.54 -7.72
N HIS A 128 -20.32 1.89 -8.63
CA HIS A 128 -20.77 0.51 -8.45
C HIS A 128 -19.61 -0.47 -8.30
N ARG A 129 -18.61 -0.37 -9.16
CA ARG A 129 -17.41 -1.23 -9.13
C ARG A 129 -16.64 -1.11 -7.82
N LEU A 130 -16.68 0.05 -7.17
CA LEU A 130 -16.02 0.31 -5.89
C LEU A 130 -16.94 0.11 -4.67
N GLY A 131 -18.12 -0.50 -4.87
CA GLY A 131 -19.04 -0.89 -3.80
C GLY A 131 -19.79 0.28 -3.15
N TYR A 132 -20.05 1.36 -3.91
CA TYR A 132 -20.93 2.44 -3.47
C TYR A 132 -22.35 2.17 -3.91
N GLY A 133 -23.31 2.31 -2.98
CA GLY A 133 -24.73 2.10 -3.26
C GLY A 133 -25.40 3.17 -4.11
N SER A 134 -24.70 4.31 -4.38
CA SER A 134 -25.18 5.36 -5.28
C SER A 134 -24.06 6.29 -5.73
N ASP A 135 -24.26 6.92 -6.90
CA ASP A 135 -23.37 7.93 -7.48
C ASP A 135 -23.19 9.15 -6.56
N VAL A 136 -24.25 9.48 -5.80
CA VAL A 136 -24.23 10.59 -4.85
C VAL A 136 -23.32 10.30 -3.67
N ALA A 137 -23.40 9.07 -3.11
CA ALA A 137 -22.53 8.64 -2.02
C ALA A 137 -21.07 8.60 -2.45
N PHE A 138 -20.81 8.06 -3.64
CA PHE A 138 -19.48 8.03 -4.27
C PHE A 138 -18.95 9.46 -4.49
N SER A 139 -19.71 10.34 -5.13
CA SER A 139 -19.27 11.70 -5.44
C SER A 139 -18.94 12.51 -4.20
N ARG A 140 -19.68 12.32 -3.09
CA ARG A 140 -19.40 12.94 -1.80
C ARG A 140 -18.09 12.41 -1.21
N ALA A 141 -17.86 11.10 -1.26
CA ALA A 141 -16.64 10.48 -0.76
C ALA A 141 -15.43 10.95 -1.59
N PHE A 142 -15.54 10.93 -2.91
CA PHE A 142 -14.51 11.36 -3.84
C PHE A 142 -14.13 12.83 -3.63
N ARG A 143 -15.13 13.73 -3.55
CA ARG A 143 -14.88 15.15 -3.28
C ARG A 143 -14.22 15.38 -1.92
N ARG A 144 -14.58 14.62 -0.90
CA ARG A 144 -13.95 14.72 0.43
C ARG A 144 -12.48 14.31 0.39
N HIS A 145 -12.14 13.33 -0.45
CA HIS A 145 -10.77 12.82 -0.59
C HIS A 145 -9.90 13.70 -1.51
N THR A 146 -10.45 14.15 -2.65
CA THR A 146 -9.67 14.85 -3.69
C THR A 146 -9.89 16.37 -3.71
N GLY A 147 -10.87 16.89 -2.99
CA GLY A 147 -11.29 18.31 -3.03
C GLY A 147 -12.23 18.66 -4.18
N VAL A 148 -12.33 17.85 -5.23
CA VAL A 148 -13.12 18.12 -6.43
C VAL A 148 -14.09 16.96 -6.74
N ASN A 149 -15.17 17.24 -7.50
CA ASN A 149 -16.09 16.17 -7.88
C ASN A 149 -15.52 15.29 -9.01
N PRO A 150 -16.00 14.02 -9.16
CA PRO A 150 -15.49 13.09 -10.16
C PRO A 150 -15.59 13.60 -11.60
N ALA A 151 -16.66 14.32 -11.95
CA ALA A 151 -16.85 14.86 -13.29
C ALA A 151 -15.85 15.99 -13.61
N ALA A 152 -15.52 16.83 -12.64
CA ALA A 152 -14.50 17.86 -12.79
C ALA A 152 -13.10 17.23 -12.89
N TRP A 153 -12.83 16.20 -12.08
CA TRP A 153 -11.58 15.42 -12.15
C TRP A 153 -11.35 14.86 -13.56
N ARG A 154 -12.35 14.19 -14.15
CA ARG A 154 -12.26 13.60 -15.49
C ARG A 154 -12.01 14.62 -16.60
N ARG A 155 -12.59 15.84 -16.51
CA ARG A 155 -12.41 16.88 -17.53
C ARG A 155 -10.99 17.46 -17.62
N GLY A 156 -10.03 16.90 -16.93
CA GLY A 156 -8.64 17.34 -17.01
C GLY A 156 -8.32 18.47 -16.05
N SER A 157 -9.12 18.67 -15.02
CA SER A 157 -8.70 19.40 -13.84
C SER A 157 -7.66 18.55 -13.10
N GLY A 158 -6.53 18.31 -13.77
CA GLY A 158 -5.32 17.76 -13.17
C GLY A 158 -4.76 18.76 -12.16
N VAL A 159 -5.53 19.04 -11.12
CA VAL A 159 -5.03 19.68 -9.92
C VAL A 159 -4.06 18.70 -9.31
N ARG A 160 -2.77 19.02 -9.39
CA ARG A 160 -1.72 18.37 -8.60
C ARG A 160 -2.28 18.14 -7.21
N MET A 161 -2.39 16.87 -6.80
CA MET A 161 -2.69 16.56 -5.40
C MET A 161 -1.69 17.34 -4.52
N PRO A 162 -2.17 18.08 -3.52
CA PRO A 162 -1.28 18.50 -2.45
C PRO A 162 -0.71 17.21 -1.86
N ALA A 163 0.62 17.12 -1.80
CA ALA A 163 1.30 16.03 -1.13
C ALA A 163 0.66 15.89 0.25
N LEU A 164 0.07 14.74 0.54
CA LEU A 164 -0.39 14.40 1.87
C LEU A 164 0.86 14.45 2.75
N SER A 165 0.96 15.52 3.52
CA SER A 165 1.99 15.68 4.54
C SER A 165 1.85 14.52 5.51
N ALA A 166 2.98 13.83 5.71
CA ALA A 166 3.19 12.78 6.68
C ALA A 166 2.78 13.21 8.10
#